data_4dc626576bcdcf4a5f1426c999ec619e
#
_entry.id   4dc626576bcdcf4a5f1426c999ec619e
#
_cell.length_a   1.000
_cell.length_b   1.000
_cell.length_c   1.000
_cell.angle_alpha   90.00
_cell.angle_beta   90.00
_cell.angle_gamma   90.00
#
_symmetry.space_group_name_H-M   'P 1'
#
loop_
_entity.id
_entity.type
_entity.pdbx_description
1 polymer ?
#
loop_
_entity_poly.entity_id
_entity_poly.type
_entity_poly.pdbx_seq_one_letter_code
_entity_poly.pdbx_strand_id
1 'polypeptide(L)'
;MKFVAHITLFILLGPLLVGVVRKTKAFLSCRQGASVFQPFLDLWKLFRRGIVRSTSASWVFDLSAPGVLGASLVLAAATPLWSREVPLPMHFILFLYLMALPRFFQTLAGLDTGSAFGGLGSSREVAISAMAEPALILSFCGLAYLGGADTVSGMVAVVPPGRIPWRPEVILLAGTMFLLLLAENARIPVDDPATHLELTMIHEAMVLDHAGVDLAMIQLASGVRLVLFSAIVSGILFPQALSPPTFLAIPAAVVKVVLSGALIGAVEAGMARMKLSRVASYLLIATVLAAIALSVRYAG
;
A
#
# COMPACT_ATOMS: atom_id res chain seq x y z
N MET A 1 1.16 24.32 -8.65
CA MET A 1 1.05 23.36 -9.78
C MET A 1 1.66 21.98 -9.47
N LYS A 2 2.90 21.86 -8.95
CA LYS A 2 3.54 20.56 -8.62
C LYS A 2 2.73 19.71 -7.63
N PHE A 3 2.11 20.32 -6.58
CA PHE A 3 1.28 19.62 -5.60
C PHE A 3 0.07 18.93 -6.25
N VAL A 4 -0.72 19.68 -7.02
CA VAL A 4 -1.92 19.16 -7.68
C VAL A 4 -1.56 18.03 -8.65
N ALA A 5 -0.53 18.24 -9.48
CA ALA A 5 -0.06 17.23 -10.41
C ALA A 5 0.40 15.93 -9.70
N HIS A 6 1.06 16.06 -8.53
CA HIS A 6 1.51 14.92 -7.74
C HIS A 6 0.33 14.09 -7.21
N ILE A 7 -0.64 14.72 -6.57
CA ILE A 7 -1.83 14.06 -6.04
C ILE A 7 -2.68 13.46 -7.18
N THR A 8 -2.88 14.19 -8.28
CA THR A 8 -3.61 13.70 -9.45
C THR A 8 -2.96 12.43 -10.01
N LEU A 9 -1.62 12.39 -10.06
CA LEU A 9 -0.91 11.22 -10.54
C LEU A 9 -1.13 10.00 -9.62
N PHE A 10 -1.12 10.16 -8.29
CA PHE A 10 -1.45 9.08 -7.36
C PHE A 10 -2.87 8.57 -7.54
N ILE A 11 -3.84 9.47 -7.71
CA ILE A 11 -5.25 9.14 -7.94
C ILE A 11 -5.42 8.35 -9.25
N LEU A 12 -4.72 8.73 -10.31
CA LEU A 12 -4.78 8.04 -11.60
C LEU A 12 -4.03 6.70 -11.59
N LEU A 13 -2.87 6.65 -10.94
CA LEU A 13 -2.07 5.43 -10.87
C LEU A 13 -2.71 4.36 -9.98
N GLY A 14 -3.51 4.73 -8.97
CA GLY A 14 -4.19 3.79 -8.08
C GLY A 14 -5.01 2.74 -8.83
N PRO A 15 -6.06 3.12 -9.54
CA PRO A 15 -6.88 2.18 -10.32
C PRO A 15 -6.08 1.50 -11.44
N LEU A 16 -5.15 2.21 -12.08
CA LEU A 16 -4.27 1.64 -13.11
C LEU A 16 -3.47 0.47 -12.55
N LEU A 17 -2.83 0.66 -11.39
CA LEU A 17 -1.98 -0.37 -10.76
C LEU A 17 -2.80 -1.60 -10.36
N VAL A 18 -3.99 -1.41 -9.80
CA VAL A 18 -4.92 -2.50 -9.51
C VAL A 18 -5.29 -3.26 -10.77
N GLY A 19 -5.53 -2.56 -11.89
CA GLY A 19 -5.81 -3.15 -13.20
C GLY A 19 -4.62 -3.96 -13.73
N VAL A 20 -3.39 -3.44 -13.61
CA VAL A 20 -2.16 -4.14 -14.00
C VAL A 20 -1.99 -5.44 -13.19
N VAL A 21 -2.14 -5.39 -11.87
CA VAL A 21 -2.05 -6.57 -10.99
C VAL A 21 -3.05 -7.64 -11.44
N ARG A 22 -4.33 -7.27 -11.61
CA ARG A 22 -5.39 -8.20 -12.07
C ARG A 22 -5.08 -8.79 -13.44
N LYS A 23 -4.59 -7.98 -14.39
CA LYS A 23 -4.25 -8.45 -15.74
C LYS A 23 -3.07 -9.39 -15.75
N THR A 24 -2.01 -9.08 -15.00
CA THR A 24 -0.81 -9.92 -14.87
C THR A 24 -1.17 -11.27 -14.22
N LYS A 25 -1.94 -11.25 -13.12
CA LYS A 25 -2.43 -12.46 -12.46
C LYS A 25 -3.22 -13.34 -13.44
N ALA A 26 -4.14 -12.74 -14.21
CA ALA A 26 -4.94 -13.49 -15.19
C ALA A 26 -4.08 -14.08 -16.31
N PHE A 27 -3.13 -13.30 -16.83
CA PHE A 27 -2.21 -13.75 -17.89
C PHE A 27 -1.38 -14.95 -17.43
N LEU A 28 -0.75 -14.89 -16.27
CA LEU A 28 0.07 -15.98 -15.72
C LEU A 28 -0.77 -17.21 -15.32
N SER A 29 -2.04 -17.00 -15.00
CA SER A 29 -2.98 -18.10 -14.72
C SER A 29 -3.65 -18.65 -16.00
N CYS A 30 -3.17 -18.28 -17.19
CA CYS A 30 -3.74 -18.68 -18.49
C CYS A 30 -5.25 -18.38 -18.61
N ARG A 31 -5.72 -17.27 -18.04
CA ARG A 31 -7.13 -16.82 -18.07
C ARG A 31 -7.28 -15.51 -18.83
N GLN A 32 -8.43 -15.32 -19.47
CA GLN A 32 -8.80 -14.02 -20.02
C GLN A 32 -9.22 -13.11 -18.87
N GLY A 33 -8.33 -12.21 -18.44
CA GLY A 33 -8.64 -11.21 -17.42
C GLY A 33 -9.35 -9.99 -17.99
N ALA A 34 -9.98 -9.21 -17.11
CA ALA A 34 -10.57 -7.91 -17.43
C ALA A 34 -9.52 -6.94 -18.03
N SER A 35 -9.99 -5.85 -18.64
CA SER A 35 -9.10 -4.82 -19.16
C SER A 35 -8.39 -4.10 -17.99
N VAL A 36 -7.21 -3.56 -18.26
CA VAL A 36 -6.43 -2.77 -17.26
C VAL A 36 -7.22 -1.55 -16.78
N PHE A 37 -8.11 -1.02 -17.62
CA PHE A 37 -8.94 0.15 -17.30
C PHE A 37 -10.24 -0.19 -16.56
N GLN A 38 -10.54 -1.46 -16.33
CA GLN A 38 -11.75 -1.88 -15.64
C GLN A 38 -11.93 -1.21 -14.26
N PRO A 39 -10.90 -1.06 -13.40
CA PRO A 39 -11.05 -0.40 -12.11
C PRO A 39 -11.51 1.06 -12.19
N PHE A 40 -11.17 1.78 -13.27
CA PHE A 40 -11.68 3.14 -13.50
C PHE A 40 -13.19 3.14 -13.77
N LEU A 41 -13.66 2.19 -14.57
CA LEU A 41 -15.08 2.04 -14.87
C LEU A 41 -15.87 1.62 -13.63
N ASP A 42 -15.28 0.75 -12.79
CA ASP A 42 -15.91 0.32 -11.54
C ASP A 42 -16.04 1.49 -10.56
N LEU A 43 -14.98 2.30 -10.38
CA LEU A 43 -15.03 3.52 -9.58
C LEU A 43 -16.07 4.51 -10.12
N TRP A 44 -16.09 4.74 -11.43
CA TRP A 44 -17.06 5.63 -12.07
C TRP A 44 -18.51 5.20 -11.82
N LYS A 45 -18.78 3.88 -11.87
CA LYS A 45 -20.10 3.34 -11.57
C LYS A 45 -20.47 3.53 -10.10
N LEU A 46 -19.50 3.31 -9.17
CA LEU A 46 -19.71 3.47 -7.74
C LEU A 46 -20.00 4.92 -7.37
N PHE A 47 -19.27 5.90 -7.94
CA PHE A 47 -19.52 7.33 -7.70
C PHE A 47 -20.91 7.80 -8.20
N ARG A 48 -21.53 7.05 -9.12
CA ARG A 48 -22.90 7.34 -9.60
C ARG A 48 -23.99 6.62 -8.82
N ARG A 49 -23.64 5.71 -7.92
CA ARG A 49 -24.63 4.98 -7.10
C ARG A 49 -24.95 5.76 -5.84
N GLY A 50 -26.21 5.64 -5.40
CA GLY A 50 -26.65 6.16 -4.12
C GLY A 50 -25.96 5.48 -2.95
N ILE A 51 -25.84 6.19 -1.83
CA ILE A 51 -25.32 5.67 -0.57
C ILE A 51 -26.49 4.96 0.13
N VAL A 52 -26.25 3.73 0.56
CA VAL A 52 -27.16 2.98 1.43
C VAL A 52 -26.45 2.76 2.75
N ARG A 53 -27.09 3.08 3.85
CA ARG A 53 -26.54 2.99 5.21
C ARG A 53 -27.35 2.05 6.06
N SER A 54 -26.69 1.32 6.95
CA SER A 54 -27.35 0.55 7.99
C SER A 54 -28.02 1.50 9.00
N THR A 55 -29.17 1.12 9.51
CA THR A 55 -29.89 1.88 10.57
C THR A 55 -29.16 1.86 11.90
N SER A 56 -28.22 0.94 12.09
CA SER A 56 -27.37 0.83 13.29
C SER A 56 -26.09 1.66 13.21
N ALA A 57 -25.72 2.16 12.03
CA ALA A 57 -24.49 2.93 11.82
C ALA A 57 -24.58 4.33 12.44
N SER A 58 -23.48 4.79 13.06
CA SER A 58 -23.36 6.13 13.64
C SER A 58 -22.60 7.08 12.69
N TRP A 59 -22.38 8.33 13.14
CA TRP A 59 -21.56 9.31 12.44
C TRP A 59 -20.10 8.85 12.22
N VAL A 60 -19.61 7.89 13.02
CA VAL A 60 -18.27 7.30 12.87
C VAL A 60 -18.14 6.57 11.55
N PHE A 61 -19.16 5.82 11.16
CA PHE A 61 -19.24 5.15 9.87
C PHE A 61 -19.18 6.16 8.71
N ASP A 62 -19.92 7.27 8.82
CA ASP A 62 -19.97 8.32 7.81
C ASP A 62 -18.61 9.01 7.59
N LEU A 63 -17.85 9.19 8.69
CA LEU A 63 -16.54 9.83 8.65
C LEU A 63 -15.46 8.87 8.14
N SER A 64 -15.68 7.56 8.20
CA SER A 64 -14.65 6.56 7.89
C SER A 64 -14.16 6.61 6.46
N ALA A 65 -15.04 6.60 5.47
CA ALA A 65 -14.65 6.60 4.05
C ALA A 65 -13.87 7.87 3.63
N PRO A 66 -14.34 9.10 3.92
CA PRO A 66 -13.57 10.30 3.67
C PRO A 66 -12.29 10.36 4.50
N GLY A 67 -12.28 9.84 5.74
CA GLY A 67 -11.10 9.76 6.58
C GLY A 67 -10.01 8.85 6.01
N VAL A 68 -10.38 7.68 5.53
CA VAL A 68 -9.48 6.73 4.85
C VAL A 68 -8.88 7.35 3.60
N LEU A 69 -9.70 8.00 2.75
CA LEU A 69 -9.21 8.64 1.55
C LEU A 69 -8.32 9.85 1.87
N GLY A 70 -8.75 10.71 2.79
CA GLY A 70 -7.99 11.90 3.19
C GLY A 70 -6.62 11.55 3.74
N ALA A 71 -6.55 10.60 4.69
CA ALA A 71 -5.28 10.12 5.24
C ALA A 71 -4.37 9.52 4.16
N SER A 72 -4.93 8.73 3.22
CA SER A 72 -4.17 8.14 2.12
C SER A 72 -3.61 9.21 1.15
N LEU A 73 -4.34 10.29 0.90
CA LEU A 73 -3.87 11.41 0.07
C LEU A 73 -2.79 12.24 0.75
N VAL A 74 -2.87 12.44 2.08
CA VAL A 74 -1.81 13.10 2.86
C VAL A 74 -0.51 12.28 2.80
N LEU A 75 -0.61 10.97 2.98
CA LEU A 75 0.54 10.06 2.83
C LEU A 75 1.11 10.09 1.41
N ALA A 76 0.26 10.11 0.38
CA ALA A 76 0.68 10.25 -1.01
C ALA A 76 1.45 11.56 -1.25
N ALA A 77 1.02 12.68 -0.63
CA ALA A 77 1.72 13.96 -0.73
C ALA A 77 3.13 13.94 -0.12
N ALA A 78 3.37 13.05 0.85
CA ALA A 78 4.66 12.87 1.52
C ALA A 78 5.58 11.83 0.84
N THR A 79 5.05 11.04 -0.10
CA THR A 79 5.79 9.94 -0.73
C THR A 79 6.43 10.37 -2.04
N PRO A 80 7.74 10.17 -2.26
CA PRO A 80 8.40 10.52 -3.51
C PRO A 80 7.97 9.57 -4.64
N LEU A 81 7.48 10.12 -5.74
CA LEU A 81 7.04 9.34 -6.90
C LEU A 81 7.92 9.60 -8.13
N TRP A 82 7.99 10.84 -8.62
CA TRP A 82 8.77 11.22 -9.80
C TRP A 82 9.98 12.09 -9.47
N SER A 83 9.96 12.78 -8.32
CA SER A 83 11.04 13.67 -7.86
C SER A 83 11.30 13.42 -6.38
N ARG A 84 12.48 13.81 -5.94
CA ARG A 84 12.83 13.80 -4.50
C ARG A 84 12.13 14.93 -3.73
N GLU A 85 11.80 16.03 -4.41
CA GLU A 85 11.01 17.09 -3.85
C GLU A 85 9.55 16.62 -3.75
N VAL A 86 9.10 16.37 -2.55
CA VAL A 86 7.70 16.02 -2.26
C VAL A 86 6.92 17.26 -1.87
N PRO A 87 5.61 17.30 -2.16
CA PRO A 87 4.77 18.43 -1.77
C PRO A 87 4.70 18.66 -0.26
N LEU A 88 4.77 17.58 0.53
CA LEU A 88 4.68 17.61 1.99
C LEU A 88 5.85 16.80 2.57
N PRO A 89 7.03 17.41 2.76
CA PRO A 89 8.14 16.72 3.41
C PRO A 89 7.73 16.35 4.85
N MET A 90 7.84 15.08 5.18
CA MET A 90 7.36 14.54 6.44
C MET A 90 8.44 13.68 7.09
N HIS A 91 8.61 13.85 8.40
CA HIS A 91 9.45 12.98 9.21
C HIS A 91 8.89 11.56 9.23
N PHE A 92 9.74 10.55 9.15
CA PHE A 92 9.27 9.16 8.99
C PHE A 92 8.42 8.66 10.16
N ILE A 93 8.66 9.11 11.39
CA ILE A 93 7.85 8.73 12.55
C ILE A 93 6.40 9.19 12.36
N LEU A 94 6.20 10.46 11.95
CA LEU A 94 4.87 10.98 11.67
C LEU A 94 4.22 10.23 10.51
N PHE A 95 4.98 9.88 9.49
CA PHE A 95 4.50 9.10 8.35
C PHE A 95 4.01 7.71 8.80
N LEU A 96 4.74 7.01 9.67
CA LEU A 96 4.34 5.72 10.24
C LEU A 96 3.03 5.81 11.01
N TYR A 97 2.88 6.82 11.88
CA TYR A 97 1.61 7.04 12.59
C TYR A 97 0.45 7.35 11.64
N LEU A 98 0.69 8.15 10.62
CA LEU A 98 -0.34 8.44 9.62
C LEU A 98 -0.68 7.22 8.77
N MET A 99 0.23 6.25 8.56
CA MET A 99 -0.08 5.00 7.89
C MET A 99 -1.07 4.12 8.66
N ALA A 100 -1.10 4.23 9.99
CA ALA A 100 -2.09 3.53 10.81
C ALA A 100 -3.49 4.15 10.72
N LEU A 101 -3.59 5.44 10.39
CA LEU A 101 -4.86 6.19 10.40
C LEU A 101 -5.93 5.65 9.45
N PRO A 102 -5.64 5.30 8.16
CA PRO A 102 -6.64 4.69 7.28
C PRO A 102 -7.22 3.38 7.84
N ARG A 103 -6.37 2.54 8.43
CA ARG A 103 -6.80 1.28 9.06
C ARG A 103 -7.65 1.54 10.30
N PHE A 104 -7.27 2.52 11.11
CA PHE A 104 -8.05 2.94 12.27
C PHE A 104 -9.48 3.33 11.87
N PHE A 105 -9.66 4.17 10.86
CA PHE A 105 -10.98 4.53 10.36
C PHE A 105 -11.77 3.32 9.83
N GLN A 106 -11.12 2.42 9.10
CA GLN A 106 -11.79 1.21 8.59
C GLN A 106 -12.21 0.25 9.70
N THR A 107 -11.36 0.01 10.69
CA THR A 107 -11.69 -0.86 11.82
C THR A 107 -12.82 -0.27 12.67
N LEU A 108 -12.82 1.03 12.89
CA LEU A 108 -13.92 1.71 13.57
C LEU A 108 -15.23 1.56 12.81
N ALA A 109 -15.23 1.74 11.49
CA ALA A 109 -16.42 1.56 10.67
C ALA A 109 -16.95 0.13 10.74
N GLY A 110 -16.07 -0.87 10.65
CA GLY A 110 -16.47 -2.28 10.77
C GLY A 110 -17.06 -2.66 12.13
N LEU A 111 -16.65 -1.96 13.22
CA LEU A 111 -17.21 -2.14 14.55
C LEU A 111 -18.53 -1.37 14.74
N ASP A 112 -18.64 -0.18 14.15
CA ASP A 112 -19.78 0.73 14.31
C ASP A 112 -21.09 0.16 13.75
N THR A 113 -21.02 -0.66 12.70
CA THR A 113 -22.19 -1.31 12.10
C THR A 113 -22.80 -2.38 13.01
N GLY A 114 -22.06 -2.89 14.01
CA GLY A 114 -22.50 -3.98 14.88
C GLY A 114 -22.66 -5.32 14.14
N SER A 115 -22.18 -5.42 12.91
CA SER A 115 -22.25 -6.65 12.13
C SER A 115 -21.22 -7.67 12.61
N ALA A 116 -21.58 -8.98 12.65
CA ALA A 116 -20.67 -10.04 13.07
C ALA A 116 -19.43 -10.12 12.16
N PHE A 117 -19.60 -9.90 10.87
CA PHE A 117 -18.51 -9.93 9.89
C PHE A 117 -17.60 -8.71 10.02
N GLY A 118 -18.16 -7.51 10.21
CA GLY A 118 -17.40 -6.29 10.47
C GLY A 118 -16.54 -6.41 11.71
N GLY A 119 -17.10 -6.94 12.81
CA GLY A 119 -16.38 -7.19 14.06
C GLY A 119 -15.25 -8.21 13.91
N LEU A 120 -15.47 -9.32 13.18
CA LEU A 120 -14.45 -10.32 12.89
C LEU A 120 -13.33 -9.76 11.99
N GLY A 121 -13.68 -8.99 10.96
CA GLY A 121 -12.71 -8.33 10.10
C GLY A 121 -11.84 -7.35 10.87
N SER A 122 -12.46 -6.49 11.67
CA SER A 122 -11.79 -5.47 12.48
C SER A 122 -10.82 -6.09 13.50
N SER A 123 -11.23 -7.13 14.21
CA SER A 123 -10.36 -7.81 15.19
C SER A 123 -9.14 -8.46 14.54
N ARG A 124 -9.30 -9.06 13.35
CA ARG A 124 -8.19 -9.65 12.58
C ARG A 124 -7.24 -8.59 12.04
N GLU A 125 -7.77 -7.50 11.49
CA GLU A 125 -6.98 -6.39 10.96
C GLU A 125 -6.11 -5.77 12.07
N VAL A 126 -6.68 -5.50 13.25
CA VAL A 126 -5.92 -4.98 14.40
C VAL A 126 -4.80 -5.94 14.81
N ALA A 127 -5.08 -7.24 14.88
CA ALA A 127 -4.07 -8.23 15.24
C ALA A 127 -2.92 -8.30 14.19
N ILE A 128 -3.25 -8.26 12.89
CA ILE A 128 -2.25 -8.28 11.82
C ILE A 128 -1.45 -6.98 11.83
N SER A 129 -2.09 -5.83 12.00
CA SER A 129 -1.43 -4.52 12.10
C SER A 129 -0.43 -4.48 13.24
N ALA A 130 -0.81 -4.93 14.44
CA ALA A 130 0.08 -4.97 15.60
C ALA A 130 1.33 -5.84 15.35
N MET A 131 1.20 -6.91 14.56
CA MET A 131 2.34 -7.76 14.18
C MET A 131 3.18 -7.15 13.03
N ALA A 132 2.60 -6.30 12.17
CA ALA A 132 3.30 -5.66 11.07
C ALA A 132 4.10 -4.42 11.52
N GLU A 133 3.66 -3.73 12.58
CA GLU A 133 4.28 -2.50 13.09
C GLU A 133 5.78 -2.65 13.39
N PRO A 134 6.27 -3.68 14.11
CA PRO A 134 7.70 -3.83 14.37
C PRO A 134 8.52 -3.93 13.09
N ALA A 135 8.04 -4.65 12.08
CA ALA A 135 8.71 -4.77 10.80
C ALA A 135 8.74 -3.44 10.05
N LEU A 136 7.64 -2.66 10.08
CA LEU A 136 7.56 -1.33 9.50
C LEU A 136 8.56 -0.37 10.18
N ILE A 137 8.54 -0.30 11.51
CA ILE A 137 9.44 0.57 12.28
C ILE A 137 10.90 0.25 11.98
N LEU A 138 11.30 -1.03 12.07
CA LEU A 138 12.67 -1.45 11.79
C LEU A 138 13.09 -1.17 10.35
N SER A 139 12.19 -1.35 9.38
CA SER A 139 12.48 -1.08 7.98
C SER A 139 12.68 0.42 7.72
N PHE A 140 11.83 1.28 8.27
CA PHE A 140 12.00 2.73 8.14
C PHE A 140 13.22 3.24 8.91
N CYS A 141 13.51 2.72 10.10
CA CYS A 141 14.74 3.01 10.82
C CYS A 141 15.98 2.60 10.01
N GLY A 142 15.93 1.41 9.38
CA GLY A 142 17.00 0.95 8.49
C GLY A 142 17.23 1.86 7.30
N LEU A 143 16.15 2.29 6.65
CA LEU A 143 16.21 3.24 5.53
C LEU A 143 16.72 4.61 5.98
N ALA A 144 16.28 5.12 7.15
CA ALA A 144 16.76 6.37 7.72
C ALA A 144 18.26 6.33 7.99
N TYR A 145 18.71 5.23 8.62
CA TYR A 145 20.13 5.03 8.93
C TYR A 145 21.00 4.93 7.68
N LEU A 146 20.53 4.19 6.65
CA LEU A 146 21.26 4.06 5.38
C LEU A 146 21.25 5.33 4.54
N GLY A 147 20.12 6.06 4.53
CA GLY A 147 19.94 7.29 3.78
C GLY A 147 20.54 8.52 4.46
N GLY A 148 20.82 8.43 5.77
CA GLY A 148 21.24 9.58 6.56
C GLY A 148 20.22 10.72 6.58
N ALA A 149 18.92 10.39 6.49
CA ALA A 149 17.83 11.36 6.36
C ALA A 149 16.64 10.95 7.21
N ASP A 150 15.96 11.95 7.78
CA ASP A 150 14.81 11.77 8.65
C ASP A 150 13.48 11.84 7.91
N THR A 151 13.52 12.29 6.65
CA THR A 151 12.33 12.44 5.80
C THR A 151 12.16 11.24 4.87
N VAL A 152 10.92 10.84 4.61
CA VAL A 152 10.60 9.72 3.73
C VAL A 152 11.22 9.89 2.34
N SER A 153 11.22 11.10 1.80
CA SER A 153 11.85 11.39 0.50
C SER A 153 13.37 11.24 0.52
N GLY A 154 14.02 11.60 1.62
CA GLY A 154 15.46 11.39 1.81
C GLY A 154 15.84 9.93 1.97
N MET A 155 15.03 9.16 2.70
CA MET A 155 15.25 7.73 2.94
C MET A 155 15.17 6.90 1.66
N VAL A 156 14.19 7.17 0.79
CA VAL A 156 14.05 6.46 -0.49
C VAL A 156 15.23 6.76 -1.43
N ALA A 157 16.01 7.80 -1.13
CA ALA A 157 17.19 8.17 -1.89
C ALA A 157 18.49 7.51 -1.37
N VAL A 158 18.40 6.39 -0.67
CA VAL A 158 19.51 5.66 0.00
C VAL A 158 20.71 5.40 -0.91
N VAL A 159 20.49 5.21 -2.20
CA VAL A 159 21.58 4.94 -3.15
C VAL A 159 21.92 6.22 -3.90
N PRO A 160 23.15 6.75 -3.78
CA PRO A 160 23.61 7.87 -4.59
C PRO A 160 23.53 7.51 -6.08
N PRO A 161 23.21 8.50 -6.96
CA PRO A 161 23.19 8.28 -8.40
C PRO A 161 24.57 7.76 -8.87
N GLY A 162 24.54 6.72 -9.70
CA GLY A 162 25.76 6.11 -10.24
C GLY A 162 26.39 5.01 -9.40
N ARG A 163 25.87 4.73 -8.19
CA ARG A 163 26.24 3.54 -7.42
C ARG A 163 25.16 2.46 -7.56
N ILE A 164 25.63 1.21 -7.69
CA ILE A 164 24.74 0.05 -7.84
C ILE A 164 24.03 -0.24 -6.50
N PRO A 165 22.69 -0.39 -6.48
CA PRO A 165 21.94 -0.65 -5.25
C PRO A 165 22.10 -2.07 -4.68
N TRP A 166 23.09 -2.81 -5.15
CA TRP A 166 23.30 -4.22 -4.81
C TRP A 166 24.03 -4.45 -3.48
N ARG A 167 23.91 -3.51 -2.55
CA ARG A 167 24.35 -3.76 -1.18
C ARG A 167 23.36 -4.70 -0.50
N PRO A 168 23.85 -5.74 0.22
CA PRO A 168 22.97 -6.75 0.82
C PRO A 168 21.93 -6.15 1.76
N GLU A 169 22.30 -5.12 2.52
CA GLU A 169 21.38 -4.41 3.42
C GLU A 169 20.23 -3.72 2.68
N VAL A 170 20.49 -3.14 1.50
CA VAL A 170 19.47 -2.47 0.68
C VAL A 170 18.51 -3.49 0.07
N ILE A 171 19.03 -4.61 -0.40
CA ILE A 171 18.23 -5.71 -0.96
C ILE A 171 17.32 -6.31 0.11
N LEU A 172 17.84 -6.55 1.31
CA LEU A 172 17.08 -7.08 2.43
C LEU A 172 15.96 -6.13 2.85
N LEU A 173 16.25 -4.83 2.94
CA LEU A 173 15.22 -3.82 3.25
C LEU A 173 14.18 -3.69 2.16
N ALA A 174 14.58 -3.71 0.89
CA ALA A 174 13.64 -3.69 -0.24
C ALA A 174 12.75 -4.94 -0.24
N GLY A 175 13.32 -6.11 0.05
CA GLY A 175 12.58 -7.36 0.23
C GLY A 175 11.58 -7.28 1.38
N THR A 176 12.02 -6.78 2.55
CA THR A 176 11.12 -6.56 3.69
C THR A 176 9.99 -5.61 3.37
N MET A 177 10.31 -4.47 2.73
CA MET A 177 9.30 -3.50 2.30
C MET A 177 8.32 -4.09 1.28
N PHE A 178 8.77 -5.00 0.41
CA PHE A 178 7.90 -5.70 -0.51
C PHE A 178 6.97 -6.69 0.23
N LEU A 179 7.47 -7.43 1.23
CA LEU A 179 6.62 -8.29 2.06
C LEU A 179 5.57 -7.45 2.82
N LEU A 180 5.97 -6.31 3.38
CA LEU A 180 5.07 -5.38 4.04
C LEU A 180 4.06 -4.75 3.07
N LEU A 181 4.47 -4.44 1.83
CA LEU A 181 3.56 -3.97 0.78
C LEU A 181 2.40 -4.96 0.58
N LEU A 182 2.69 -6.27 0.51
CA LEU A 182 1.65 -7.29 0.33
C LEU A 182 0.73 -7.38 1.56
N ALA A 183 1.29 -7.32 2.77
CA ALA A 183 0.52 -7.37 4.00
C ALA A 183 -0.37 -6.14 4.20
N GLU A 184 0.21 -4.94 4.04
CA GLU A 184 -0.43 -3.66 4.25
C GLU A 184 -1.56 -3.34 3.27
N ASN A 185 -1.49 -3.90 2.06
CA ASN A 185 -2.50 -3.71 1.03
C ASN A 185 -3.42 -4.93 0.85
N ALA A 186 -3.49 -5.81 1.85
CA ALA A 186 -4.35 -7.00 1.84
C ALA A 186 -4.21 -7.80 0.52
N ARG A 187 -2.94 -8.10 0.14
CA ARG A 187 -2.62 -8.85 -1.08
C ARG A 187 -2.20 -10.27 -0.76
N ILE A 188 -2.36 -11.18 -1.72
CA ILE A 188 -1.87 -12.54 -1.59
C ILE A 188 -0.33 -12.49 -1.40
N PRO A 189 0.21 -13.19 -0.41
CA PRO A 189 -0.36 -14.36 0.29
C PRO A 189 -1.11 -14.06 1.60
N VAL A 190 -1.18 -12.82 2.06
CA VAL A 190 -1.79 -12.47 3.36
C VAL A 190 -3.31 -12.47 3.31
N ASP A 191 -3.88 -11.72 2.36
CA ASP A 191 -5.33 -11.71 2.12
C ASP A 191 -5.62 -11.76 0.60
N ASP A 192 -6.84 -12.11 0.21
CA ASP A 192 -7.27 -12.10 -1.19
C ASP A 192 -8.50 -11.19 -1.34
N PRO A 193 -8.34 -10.02 -1.95
CA PRO A 193 -9.44 -9.08 -2.14
C PRO A 193 -10.51 -9.58 -3.13
N ALA A 194 -10.27 -10.69 -3.81
CA ALA A 194 -11.22 -11.27 -4.75
C ALA A 194 -12.05 -12.42 -4.16
N THR A 195 -11.72 -12.88 -2.96
CA THR A 195 -12.36 -14.04 -2.34
C THR A 195 -13.38 -13.60 -1.29
N HIS A 196 -14.66 -13.81 -1.58
CA HIS A 196 -15.77 -13.52 -0.66
C HIS A 196 -16.11 -14.71 0.23
N LEU A 197 -15.13 -15.31 0.92
CA LEU A 197 -15.33 -16.36 1.89
C LEU A 197 -15.41 -15.77 3.30
N GLU A 198 -16.59 -15.71 3.86
CA GLU A 198 -16.94 -15.03 5.13
C GLU A 198 -16.02 -15.38 6.30
N LEU A 199 -15.65 -16.65 6.45
CA LEU A 199 -14.80 -17.11 7.56
C LEU A 199 -13.32 -16.72 7.43
N THR A 200 -12.87 -16.27 6.27
CA THR A 200 -11.45 -16.03 6.01
C THR A 200 -11.14 -14.58 5.61
N MET A 201 -12.14 -13.77 5.28
CA MET A 201 -11.99 -12.36 4.91
C MET A 201 -11.41 -11.53 6.07
N ILE A 202 -10.58 -10.57 5.74
CA ILE A 202 -10.02 -9.59 6.68
C ILE A 202 -10.49 -8.21 6.25
N HIS A 203 -9.86 -7.67 5.22
CA HIS A 203 -10.13 -6.32 4.73
C HIS A 203 -11.54 -6.15 4.15
N GLU A 204 -11.95 -7.05 3.27
CA GLU A 204 -13.27 -6.99 2.63
C GLU A 204 -14.42 -7.12 3.65
N ALA A 205 -14.22 -7.85 4.77
CA ALA A 205 -15.23 -7.99 5.80
C ALA A 205 -15.61 -6.65 6.47
N MET A 206 -14.64 -5.73 6.61
CA MET A 206 -14.89 -4.38 7.17
C MET A 206 -15.58 -3.43 6.18
N VAL A 207 -15.51 -3.75 4.88
CA VAL A 207 -15.99 -2.90 3.79
C VAL A 207 -17.37 -3.31 3.29
N LEU A 208 -17.87 -4.49 3.68
CA LEU A 208 -19.14 -5.08 3.20
C LEU A 208 -20.35 -4.16 3.36
N ASP A 209 -20.40 -3.40 4.44
CA ASP A 209 -21.53 -2.52 4.77
C ASP A 209 -21.47 -1.15 4.03
N HIS A 210 -20.34 -0.85 3.36
CA HIS A 210 -20.18 0.36 2.58
C HIS A 210 -20.77 0.22 1.17
N ALA A 211 -21.47 1.26 0.70
CA ALA A 211 -22.11 1.27 -0.62
C ALA A 211 -21.88 2.61 -1.35
N GLY A 212 -22.01 2.58 -2.67
CA GLY A 212 -21.98 3.78 -3.52
C GLY A 212 -20.68 4.57 -3.38
N VAL A 213 -20.79 5.85 -3.06
CA VAL A 213 -19.66 6.80 -2.99
C VAL A 213 -18.67 6.43 -1.89
N ASP A 214 -19.15 5.95 -0.73
CA ASP A 214 -18.29 5.56 0.40
C ASP A 214 -17.37 4.40 0.00
N LEU A 215 -17.94 3.38 -0.65
CA LEU A 215 -17.17 2.27 -1.20
C LEU A 215 -16.16 2.72 -2.26
N ALA A 216 -16.55 3.67 -3.13
CA ALA A 216 -15.65 4.23 -4.14
C ALA A 216 -14.44 4.94 -3.50
N MET A 217 -14.66 5.72 -2.43
CA MET A 217 -13.59 6.39 -1.70
C MET A 217 -12.62 5.40 -1.06
N ILE A 218 -13.12 4.33 -0.45
CA ILE A 218 -12.29 3.28 0.16
C ILE A 218 -11.48 2.53 -0.90
N GLN A 219 -12.09 2.16 -2.02
CA GLN A 219 -11.38 1.48 -3.12
C GLN A 219 -10.31 2.38 -3.76
N LEU A 220 -10.62 3.66 -3.95
CA LEU A 220 -9.64 4.63 -4.45
C LEU A 220 -8.46 4.78 -3.47
N ALA A 221 -8.74 4.91 -2.17
CA ALA A 221 -7.72 4.99 -1.13
C ALA A 221 -6.82 3.74 -1.09
N SER A 222 -7.41 2.55 -1.23
CA SER A 222 -6.66 1.29 -1.34
C SER A 222 -5.71 1.30 -2.55
N GLY A 223 -6.18 1.77 -3.72
CA GLY A 223 -5.33 1.96 -4.89
C GLY A 223 -4.19 2.95 -4.66
N VAL A 224 -4.47 4.10 -4.03
CA VAL A 224 -3.46 5.11 -3.68
C VAL A 224 -2.41 4.54 -2.73
N ARG A 225 -2.80 3.78 -1.70
CA ARG A 225 -1.87 3.11 -0.78
C ARG A 225 -0.99 2.08 -1.50
N LEU A 226 -1.56 1.32 -2.44
CA LEU A 226 -0.79 0.37 -3.24
C LEU A 226 0.29 1.07 -4.07
N VAL A 227 -0.04 2.21 -4.70
CA VAL A 227 0.94 3.05 -5.43
C VAL A 227 2.01 3.59 -4.48
N LEU A 228 1.62 4.05 -3.28
CA LEU A 228 2.52 4.57 -2.26
C LEU A 228 3.61 3.54 -1.89
N PHE A 229 3.21 2.35 -1.49
CA PHE A 229 4.16 1.28 -1.17
C PHE A 229 5.00 0.87 -2.38
N SER A 230 4.38 0.79 -3.57
CA SER A 230 5.09 0.50 -4.82
C SER A 230 6.13 1.58 -5.16
N ALA A 231 5.83 2.85 -4.89
CA ALA A 231 6.76 3.96 -5.08
C ALA A 231 7.95 3.87 -4.12
N ILE A 232 7.72 3.52 -2.84
CA ILE A 232 8.79 3.33 -1.86
C ILE A 232 9.69 2.16 -2.29
N VAL A 233 9.12 0.98 -2.54
CA VAL A 233 9.89 -0.22 -2.93
C VAL A 233 10.68 0.01 -4.22
N SER A 234 10.03 0.55 -5.24
CA SER A 234 10.70 0.84 -6.51
C SER A 234 11.72 1.97 -6.39
N GLY A 235 11.52 2.93 -5.51
CA GLY A 235 12.46 4.00 -5.22
C GLY A 235 13.75 3.50 -4.55
N ILE A 236 13.65 2.51 -3.66
CA ILE A 236 14.79 1.85 -3.02
C ILE A 236 15.59 1.04 -4.05
N LEU A 237 14.92 0.23 -4.88
CA LEU A 237 15.56 -0.64 -5.87
C LEU A 237 16.12 0.13 -7.07
N PHE A 238 15.41 1.17 -7.52
CA PHE A 238 15.76 1.97 -8.70
C PHE A 238 15.81 3.45 -8.33
N PRO A 239 16.89 3.91 -7.67
CA PRO A 239 17.01 5.29 -7.24
C PRO A 239 16.89 6.24 -8.42
N GLN A 240 16.18 7.34 -8.22
CA GLN A 240 16.02 8.34 -9.27
C GLN A 240 17.34 9.07 -9.49
N ALA A 241 17.71 9.26 -10.76
CA ALA A 241 18.83 10.11 -11.13
C ALA A 241 18.59 11.53 -10.58
N LEU A 242 19.69 12.23 -10.21
CA LEU A 242 19.61 13.62 -9.79
C LEU A 242 18.98 14.46 -10.91
N SER A 243 17.75 14.95 -10.65
CA SER A 243 17.05 15.92 -11.50
C SER A 243 16.93 15.56 -12.98
N PRO A 244 16.33 14.41 -13.37
CA PRO A 244 15.95 14.25 -14.76
C PRO A 244 14.90 15.33 -15.10
N PRO A 245 14.89 15.82 -16.34
CA PRO A 245 13.85 16.76 -16.77
C PRO A 245 12.46 16.13 -16.53
N THR A 246 11.51 16.93 -16.09
CA THR A 246 10.19 16.47 -15.62
C THR A 246 9.46 15.57 -16.63
N PHE A 247 9.68 15.82 -17.94
CA PHE A 247 9.07 15.05 -19.01
C PHE A 247 9.58 13.58 -19.09
N LEU A 248 10.78 13.29 -18.57
CA LEU A 248 11.33 11.93 -18.47
C LEU A 248 11.05 11.31 -17.08
N ALA A 249 10.98 12.13 -16.04
CA ALA A 249 10.78 11.68 -14.67
C ALA A 249 9.40 11.03 -14.45
N ILE A 250 8.35 11.64 -15.00
CA ILE A 250 6.98 11.13 -14.88
C ILE A 250 6.81 9.78 -15.58
N PRO A 251 7.15 9.60 -16.87
CA PRO A 251 7.08 8.30 -17.52
C PRO A 251 7.92 7.23 -16.82
N ALA A 252 9.11 7.57 -16.35
CA ALA A 252 9.97 6.64 -15.61
C ALA A 252 9.32 6.19 -14.30
N ALA A 253 8.70 7.10 -13.56
CA ALA A 253 7.94 6.76 -12.35
C ALA A 253 6.75 5.84 -12.65
N VAL A 254 5.98 6.14 -13.70
CA VAL A 254 4.87 5.29 -14.15
C VAL A 254 5.34 3.88 -14.48
N VAL A 255 6.43 3.76 -15.24
CA VAL A 255 7.00 2.45 -15.60
C VAL A 255 7.43 1.67 -14.35
N LYS A 256 8.12 2.30 -13.39
CA LYS A 256 8.52 1.65 -12.13
C LYS A 256 7.32 1.12 -11.34
N VAL A 257 6.27 1.93 -11.22
CA VAL A 257 5.03 1.54 -10.53
C VAL A 257 4.32 0.41 -11.27
N VAL A 258 4.24 0.46 -12.59
CA VAL A 258 3.66 -0.62 -13.42
C VAL A 258 4.45 -1.92 -13.28
N LEU A 259 5.78 -1.86 -13.28
CA LEU A 259 6.63 -3.03 -13.06
C LEU A 259 6.42 -3.63 -11.65
N SER A 260 6.28 -2.78 -10.62
CA SER A 260 5.92 -3.25 -9.27
C SER A 260 4.57 -3.97 -9.27
N GLY A 261 3.57 -3.43 -9.99
CA GLY A 261 2.26 -4.07 -10.15
C GLY A 261 2.34 -5.41 -10.87
N ALA A 262 3.16 -5.51 -11.91
CA ALA A 262 3.40 -6.78 -12.59
C ALA A 262 4.06 -7.81 -11.65
N LEU A 263 5.01 -7.38 -10.83
CA LEU A 263 5.66 -8.24 -9.82
C LEU A 263 4.64 -8.72 -8.77
N ILE A 264 3.79 -7.83 -8.25
CA ILE A 264 2.70 -8.20 -7.33
C ILE A 264 1.77 -9.21 -7.98
N GLY A 265 1.33 -8.96 -9.22
CA GLY A 265 0.47 -9.89 -9.97
C GLY A 265 1.12 -11.25 -10.22
N ALA A 266 2.43 -11.30 -10.42
CA ALA A 266 3.19 -12.54 -10.57
C ALA A 266 3.23 -13.34 -9.25
N VAL A 267 3.46 -12.66 -8.12
CA VAL A 267 3.41 -13.30 -6.79
C VAL A 267 2.00 -13.82 -6.49
N GLU A 268 0.96 -13.02 -6.78
CA GLU A 268 -0.43 -13.45 -6.60
C GLU A 268 -0.83 -14.65 -7.50
N ALA A 269 -0.21 -14.78 -8.68
CA ALA A 269 -0.46 -15.94 -9.55
C ALA A 269 0.27 -17.21 -9.08
N GLY A 270 1.44 -17.05 -8.47
CA GLY A 270 2.28 -18.18 -8.04
C GLY A 270 2.01 -18.66 -6.61
N MET A 271 1.34 -17.86 -5.78
CA MET A 271 1.12 -18.17 -4.38
C MET A 271 -0.38 -18.33 -4.05
N ALA A 272 -0.69 -19.29 -3.19
CA ALA A 272 -2.03 -19.40 -2.61
C ALA A 272 -2.13 -18.53 -1.34
N ARG A 273 -3.35 -18.12 -0.99
CA ARG A 273 -3.64 -17.46 0.27
C ARG A 273 -3.23 -18.32 1.46
N MET A 274 -2.54 -17.71 2.41
CA MET A 274 -2.11 -18.38 3.64
C MET A 274 -3.27 -18.50 4.65
N LYS A 275 -3.18 -19.53 5.52
CA LYS A 275 -4.03 -19.60 6.70
C LYS A 275 -3.68 -18.47 7.66
N LEU A 276 -4.67 -17.91 8.36
CA LEU A 276 -4.49 -16.78 9.28
C LEU A 276 -3.37 -17.02 10.31
N SER A 277 -3.25 -18.26 10.81
CA SER A 277 -2.18 -18.64 11.75
C SER A 277 -0.76 -18.51 11.17
N ARG A 278 -0.59 -18.57 9.85
CA ARG A 278 0.71 -18.43 9.19
C ARG A 278 1.07 -16.97 8.87
N VAL A 279 0.10 -16.06 8.90
CA VAL A 279 0.33 -14.63 8.68
C VAL A 279 1.25 -14.07 9.75
N ALA A 280 1.11 -14.51 11.01
CA ALA A 280 2.03 -14.14 12.09
C ALA A 280 3.47 -14.54 11.78
N SER A 281 3.70 -15.77 11.31
CA SER A 281 5.03 -16.24 10.92
C SER A 281 5.61 -15.46 9.73
N TYR A 282 4.76 -15.10 8.76
CA TYR A 282 5.14 -14.26 7.61
C TYR A 282 5.62 -12.87 8.06
N LEU A 283 4.90 -12.21 8.97
CA LEU A 283 5.28 -10.90 9.51
C LEU A 283 6.51 -10.97 10.40
N LEU A 284 6.68 -12.07 11.14
CA LEU A 284 7.89 -12.33 11.91
C LEU A 284 9.11 -12.47 11.00
N ILE A 285 8.98 -13.18 9.87
CA ILE A 285 10.07 -13.26 8.87
C ILE A 285 10.42 -11.84 8.35
N ALA A 286 9.43 -11.01 8.05
CA ALA A 286 9.68 -9.63 7.64
C ALA A 286 10.45 -8.84 8.71
N THR A 287 10.07 -8.99 9.99
CA THR A 287 10.75 -8.36 11.12
C THR A 287 12.19 -8.82 11.26
N VAL A 288 12.42 -10.13 11.16
CA VAL A 288 13.78 -10.71 11.24
C VAL A 288 14.65 -10.23 10.07
N LEU A 289 14.12 -10.19 8.85
CA LEU A 289 14.86 -9.67 7.68
C LEU A 289 15.25 -8.20 7.87
N ALA A 290 14.36 -7.36 8.40
CA ALA A 290 14.68 -5.97 8.72
C ALA A 290 15.78 -5.85 9.78
N ALA A 291 15.72 -6.68 10.82
CA ALA A 291 16.74 -6.73 11.87
C ALA A 291 18.11 -7.19 11.33
N ILE A 292 18.12 -8.20 10.46
CA ILE A 292 19.36 -8.67 9.80
C ILE A 292 19.92 -7.56 8.90
N ALA A 293 19.10 -6.84 8.15
CA ALA A 293 19.57 -5.74 7.30
C ALA A 293 20.27 -4.65 8.12
N LEU A 294 19.74 -4.32 9.29
CA LEU A 294 20.37 -3.39 10.24
C LEU A 294 21.67 -3.94 10.81
N SER A 295 21.72 -5.22 11.22
CA SER A 295 22.91 -5.84 11.79
C SER A 295 24.05 -5.97 10.78
N VAL A 296 23.78 -6.33 9.54
CA VAL A 296 24.77 -6.39 8.45
C VAL A 296 25.44 -5.03 8.25
N ARG A 297 24.68 -3.95 8.33
CA ARG A 297 25.22 -2.60 8.21
C ARG A 297 26.08 -2.20 9.41
N TYR A 298 25.77 -2.71 10.62
CA TYR A 298 26.52 -2.39 11.84
C TYR A 298 27.87 -3.14 11.90
N ALA A 299 27.94 -4.30 11.24
CA ALA A 299 29.11 -5.16 11.24
C ALA A 299 30.13 -4.86 10.13
N GLY A 300 29.75 -4.10 9.10
CA GLY A 300 30.60 -3.69 7.97
C GLY A 300 30.75 -2.19 7.87
#